data_259a6163058eccc8545c7f1562cca354
#
_entry.id   259a6163058eccc8545c7f1562cca354
#
_cell.length_a   1.000
_cell.length_b   1.000
_cell.length_c   1.000
_cell.angle_alpha   90.00
_cell.angle_beta   90.00
_cell.angle_gamma   90.00
#
_symmetry.space_group_name_H-M   'P 1'
#
loop_
_entity.id
_entity.type
_entity.pdbx_description
1 polymer ?
#
loop_
_entity_poly.entity_id
_entity_poly.type
_entity_poly.pdbx_seq_one_letter_code
_entity_poly.pdbx_strand_id
1 'polypeptide(L)'
;MQRIEPLEIPEDALREMIYNSLVHKLYVGVPIQMWVFNDHIELWNEGKLPDAITIDTLVEKHSSHPRNQLVASVFYKAGFIESWGRGIRKINEAFDKAGLERPVFKESEGGLLVTFGRNYPTMKDAVSNIQSDDGINDGINDDINFTQTEKLILKAINANKNITYVDLMNDLSISEATVTRAFRNFKTNGLIIRQGANKKGYWQITEKGKNVIS
;
A
#
# COMPACT_ATOMS: atom_id res chain seq x y z
N MET A 1 15.19 5.20 25.23
CA MET A 1 15.11 4.06 24.29
C MET A 1 14.72 4.62 22.92
N GLN A 2 15.55 4.47 21.92
CA GLN A 2 15.19 4.85 20.55
C GLN A 2 14.28 3.75 19.99
N ARG A 3 13.04 4.09 19.62
CA ARG A 3 12.12 3.14 18.98
C ARG A 3 12.60 2.94 17.55
N ILE A 4 13.11 1.76 17.24
CA ILE A 4 13.47 1.37 15.87
C ILE A 4 12.18 0.85 15.24
N GLU A 5 11.56 1.67 14.39
CA GLU A 5 10.44 1.21 13.57
C GLU A 5 11.00 0.65 12.26
N PRO A 6 10.68 -0.60 11.91
CA PRO A 6 11.08 -1.15 10.61
C PRO A 6 10.39 -0.35 9.49
N LEU A 7 11.12 -0.12 8.41
CA LEU A 7 10.54 0.52 7.22
C LEU A 7 9.45 -0.40 6.63
N GLU A 8 8.39 0.21 6.17
CA GLU A 8 7.25 -0.48 5.52
C GLU A 8 7.65 -1.14 4.19
N ILE A 9 8.78 -0.74 3.65
CA ILE A 9 9.33 -1.17 2.37
C ILE A 9 10.76 -1.61 2.62
N PRO A 10 11.26 -2.66 1.93
CA PRO A 10 12.66 -3.05 2.03
C PRO A 10 13.57 -1.86 1.73
N GLU A 11 14.44 -1.50 2.68
CA GLU A 11 15.30 -0.32 2.58
C GLU A 11 16.16 -0.34 1.33
N ASP A 12 16.72 -1.49 0.99
CA ASP A 12 17.56 -1.65 -0.20
C ASP A 12 16.78 -1.42 -1.50
N ALA A 13 15.52 -1.85 -1.54
CA ALA A 13 14.65 -1.61 -2.71
C ALA A 13 14.29 -0.13 -2.83
N LEU A 14 13.89 0.52 -1.72
CA LEU A 14 13.58 1.93 -1.72
C LEU A 14 14.78 2.78 -2.15
N ARG A 15 15.95 2.48 -1.60
CA ARG A 15 17.22 3.14 -1.97
C ARG A 15 17.51 3.00 -3.45
N GLU A 16 17.42 1.79 -4.00
CA GLU A 16 17.67 1.51 -5.42
C GLU A 16 16.65 2.24 -6.32
N MET A 17 15.37 2.27 -5.96
CA MET A 17 14.34 3.02 -6.71
C MET A 17 14.63 4.53 -6.73
N ILE A 18 15.04 5.11 -5.60
CA ILE A 18 15.39 6.53 -5.52
C ILE A 18 16.63 6.83 -6.36
N TYR A 19 17.67 6.01 -6.30
CA TYR A 19 18.90 6.20 -7.09
C TYR A 19 18.61 6.07 -8.58
N ASN A 20 17.80 5.10 -9.00
CA ASN A 20 17.38 4.96 -10.38
C ASN A 20 16.60 6.20 -10.84
N SER A 21 15.70 6.71 -10.02
CA SER A 21 14.97 7.94 -10.34
C SER A 21 15.92 9.13 -10.55
N LEU A 22 16.93 9.31 -9.70
CA LEU A 22 17.91 10.38 -9.83
C LEU A 22 18.80 10.21 -11.07
N VAL A 23 19.23 8.99 -11.37
CA VAL A 23 20.11 8.69 -12.51
C VAL A 23 19.40 8.83 -13.85
N HIS A 24 18.11 8.49 -13.90
CA HIS A 24 17.33 8.45 -15.14
C HIS A 24 16.38 9.64 -15.36
N LYS A 25 16.25 10.52 -14.37
CA LYS A 25 15.41 11.71 -14.45
C LYS A 25 15.79 12.65 -15.59
N LEU A 26 14.79 13.29 -16.20
CA LEU A 26 14.97 14.46 -17.07
C LEU A 26 15.06 15.72 -16.19
N TYR A 27 16.27 16.30 -16.05
CA TYR A 27 16.50 17.40 -15.09
C TYR A 27 15.96 18.77 -15.50
N VAL A 28 15.55 18.93 -16.76
CA VAL A 28 14.90 20.16 -17.26
C VAL A 28 13.39 20.19 -17.01
N GLY A 29 12.83 19.09 -16.54
CA GLY A 29 11.39 18.94 -16.30
C GLY A 29 11.00 19.08 -14.83
N VAL A 30 9.90 18.43 -14.48
CA VAL A 30 9.33 18.47 -13.12
C VAL A 30 10.16 17.66 -12.11
N PRO A 31 10.08 17.95 -10.80
CA PRO A 31 10.73 17.18 -9.76
C PRO A 31 10.27 15.71 -9.75
N ILE A 32 11.09 14.82 -9.18
CA ILE A 32 10.67 13.47 -8.80
C ILE A 32 9.49 13.60 -7.83
N GLN A 33 8.43 12.84 -8.05
CA GLN A 33 7.22 12.88 -7.25
C GLN A 33 7.04 11.54 -6.54
N MET A 34 6.67 11.61 -5.27
CA MET A 34 6.32 10.44 -4.48
C MET A 34 4.98 10.69 -3.80
N TRP A 35 4.01 9.83 -4.09
CA TRP A 35 2.71 9.85 -3.43
C TRP A 35 2.60 8.65 -2.50
N VAL A 36 2.20 8.92 -1.27
CA VAL A 36 2.04 7.90 -0.23
C VAL A 36 0.55 7.74 0.05
N PHE A 37 -0.01 6.61 -0.37
CA PHE A 37 -1.39 6.22 -0.11
C PHE A 37 -1.45 5.29 1.11
N ASN A 38 -2.65 4.91 1.52
CA ASN A 38 -2.82 4.03 2.69
C ASN A 38 -2.32 2.59 2.45
N ASP A 39 -2.39 2.12 1.22
CA ASP A 39 -2.14 0.75 0.80
C ASP A 39 -0.95 0.60 -0.14
N HIS A 40 -0.49 1.68 -0.75
CA HIS A 40 0.63 1.67 -1.70
C HIS A 40 1.38 3.01 -1.73
N ILE A 41 2.52 3.01 -2.40
CA ILE A 41 3.30 4.20 -2.72
C ILE A 41 3.50 4.23 -4.22
N GLU A 42 3.45 5.43 -4.78
CA GLU A 42 3.80 5.71 -6.15
C GLU A 42 5.03 6.59 -6.20
N LEU A 43 6.00 6.22 -7.03
CA LEU A 43 7.20 7.00 -7.31
C LEU A 43 7.25 7.26 -8.81
N TRP A 44 7.21 8.52 -9.20
CA TRP A 44 7.26 8.92 -10.60
C TRP A 44 8.47 9.83 -10.86
N ASN A 45 9.13 9.61 -11.98
CA ASN A 45 10.14 10.50 -12.50
C ASN A 45 9.96 10.75 -13.99
N GLU A 46 10.11 11.99 -14.41
CA GLU A 46 10.09 12.37 -15.81
C GLU A 46 11.29 11.81 -16.55
N GLY A 47 11.04 11.31 -17.76
CA GLY A 47 11.99 10.71 -18.67
C GLY A 47 11.53 9.33 -19.14
N LYS A 48 11.24 9.21 -20.43
CA LYS A 48 10.85 7.93 -21.05
C LYS A 48 11.98 6.91 -20.93
N LEU A 49 11.64 5.64 -20.98
CA LEU A 49 12.63 4.58 -21.15
C LEU A 49 13.42 4.80 -22.44
N PRO A 50 14.70 4.38 -22.52
CA PRO A 50 15.43 4.31 -23.79
C PRO A 50 14.67 3.45 -24.81
N ASP A 51 14.69 3.79 -26.09
CA ASP A 51 13.96 3.09 -27.14
C ASP A 51 14.24 1.58 -27.22
N ALA A 52 15.41 1.17 -26.74
CA ALA A 52 15.81 -0.24 -26.69
C ALA A 52 15.26 -1.02 -25.49
N ILE A 53 14.55 -0.35 -24.55
CA ILE A 53 14.07 -0.96 -23.32
C ILE A 53 12.55 -0.74 -23.24
N THR A 54 11.81 -1.82 -23.10
CA THR A 54 10.37 -1.79 -22.80
C THR A 54 10.12 -2.16 -21.34
N ILE A 55 8.90 -1.95 -20.84
CA ILE A 55 8.53 -2.36 -19.48
C ILE A 55 8.77 -3.86 -19.28
N ASP A 56 8.45 -4.69 -20.28
CA ASP A 56 8.63 -6.15 -20.20
C ASP A 56 10.12 -6.54 -20.11
N THR A 57 10.98 -5.86 -20.87
CA THR A 57 12.43 -6.13 -20.86
C THR A 57 13.17 -5.42 -19.74
N LEU A 58 12.51 -4.47 -19.05
CA LEU A 58 13.11 -3.71 -17.93
C LEU A 58 13.51 -4.63 -16.76
N VAL A 59 12.76 -5.72 -16.54
CA VAL A 59 13.03 -6.70 -15.48
C VAL A 59 14.08 -7.74 -15.87
N GLU A 60 14.42 -7.82 -17.16
CA GLU A 60 15.44 -8.72 -17.69
C GLU A 60 16.85 -8.12 -17.56
N LYS A 61 17.85 -8.92 -17.92
CA LYS A 61 19.22 -8.45 -17.97
C LYS A 61 19.43 -7.52 -19.17
N HIS A 62 19.67 -6.25 -18.93
CA HIS A 62 19.97 -5.25 -19.94
C HIS A 62 21.20 -4.43 -19.56
N SER A 63 21.78 -3.75 -20.54
CA SER A 63 22.84 -2.78 -20.27
C SER A 63 22.26 -1.53 -19.62
N SER A 64 22.96 -0.97 -18.63
CA SER A 64 22.56 0.28 -18.01
C SER A 64 22.87 1.44 -18.95
N HIS A 65 21.85 2.24 -19.27
CA HIS A 65 21.94 3.46 -20.08
C HIS A 65 21.52 4.66 -19.25
N PRO A 66 22.37 5.15 -18.32
CA PRO A 66 22.00 6.26 -17.45
C PRO A 66 21.83 7.53 -18.26
N ARG A 67 20.70 8.21 -18.08
CA ARG A 67 20.44 9.52 -18.69
C ARG A 67 21.41 10.57 -18.16
N ASN A 68 21.73 10.48 -16.86
CA ASN A 68 22.62 11.40 -16.18
C ASN A 68 23.94 10.69 -15.82
N GLN A 69 24.84 10.58 -16.80
CA GLN A 69 26.09 9.84 -16.66
C GLN A 69 27.00 10.36 -15.54
N LEU A 70 27.04 11.66 -15.30
CA LEU A 70 27.83 12.24 -14.21
C LEU A 70 27.25 11.82 -12.85
N VAL A 71 25.94 11.88 -12.65
CA VAL A 71 25.28 11.42 -11.41
C VAL A 71 25.54 9.93 -11.21
N ALA A 72 25.35 9.12 -12.24
CA ALA A 72 25.62 7.69 -12.20
C ALA A 72 27.09 7.39 -11.84
N SER A 73 28.05 8.12 -12.43
CA SER A 73 29.49 7.97 -12.14
C SER A 73 29.82 8.30 -10.68
N VAL A 74 29.25 9.36 -10.12
CA VAL A 74 29.43 9.73 -8.72
C VAL A 74 28.84 8.67 -7.80
N PHE A 75 27.61 8.23 -8.07
CA PHE A 75 26.94 7.21 -7.27
C PHE A 75 27.67 5.85 -7.30
N TYR A 76 28.20 5.48 -8.47
CA TYR A 76 29.02 4.27 -8.61
C TYR A 76 30.31 4.37 -7.79
N LYS A 77 31.06 5.49 -7.90
CA LYS A 77 32.29 5.70 -7.12
C LYS A 77 32.04 5.76 -5.62
N ALA A 78 30.89 6.26 -5.20
CA ALA A 78 30.47 6.28 -3.81
C ALA A 78 29.93 4.93 -3.29
N GLY A 79 29.81 3.93 -4.16
CA GLY A 79 29.28 2.61 -3.80
C GLY A 79 27.76 2.57 -3.59
N PHE A 80 27.03 3.59 -4.06
CA PHE A 80 25.58 3.66 -3.93
C PHE A 80 24.85 2.82 -4.97
N ILE A 81 25.39 2.72 -6.18
CA ILE A 81 24.84 1.89 -7.26
C ILE A 81 25.91 0.95 -7.80
N GLU A 82 25.46 -0.17 -8.36
CA GLU A 82 26.33 -1.09 -9.10
C GLU A 82 26.29 -0.78 -10.60
N SER A 83 27.39 -1.08 -11.30
CA SER A 83 27.35 -1.16 -12.76
C SER A 83 26.56 -2.41 -13.19
N TRP A 84 25.94 -2.40 -14.39
CA TRP A 84 25.38 -3.60 -15.04
C TRP A 84 23.87 -3.83 -15.00
N GLY A 85 23.00 -2.82 -14.86
CA GLY A 85 21.56 -3.01 -15.09
C GLY A 85 20.90 -4.08 -14.20
N ARG A 86 21.34 -4.20 -12.95
CA ARG A 86 20.80 -5.17 -11.97
C ARG A 86 19.80 -4.55 -11.00
N GLY A 87 19.59 -3.23 -11.08
CA GLY A 87 18.80 -2.50 -10.08
C GLY A 87 17.37 -3.02 -9.93
N ILE A 88 16.67 -3.19 -11.03
CA ILE A 88 15.27 -3.69 -11.02
C ILE A 88 15.19 -5.11 -10.45
N ARG A 89 16.14 -5.98 -10.79
CA ARG A 89 16.17 -7.32 -10.22
C ARG A 89 16.40 -7.29 -8.71
N LYS A 90 17.29 -6.44 -8.20
CA LYS A 90 17.51 -6.27 -6.76
C LYS A 90 16.26 -5.78 -6.04
N ILE A 91 15.54 -4.82 -6.65
CA ILE A 91 14.26 -4.35 -6.13
C ILE A 91 13.30 -5.54 -5.98
N ASN A 92 13.09 -6.31 -7.04
CA ASN A 92 12.19 -7.46 -7.02
C ASN A 92 12.62 -8.52 -6.00
N GLU A 93 13.91 -8.86 -5.94
CA GLU A 93 14.46 -9.83 -4.96
C GLU A 93 14.26 -9.34 -3.51
N ALA A 94 14.36 -8.05 -3.25
CA ALA A 94 14.11 -7.48 -1.92
C ALA A 94 12.63 -7.56 -1.52
N PHE A 95 11.71 -7.30 -2.46
CA PHE A 95 10.27 -7.46 -2.22
C PHE A 95 9.89 -8.94 -2.02
N ASP A 96 10.43 -9.85 -2.84
CA ASP A 96 10.22 -11.31 -2.67
C ASP A 96 10.68 -11.80 -1.29
N LYS A 97 11.87 -11.37 -0.83
CA LYS A 97 12.40 -11.71 0.50
C LYS A 97 11.55 -11.18 1.63
N ALA A 98 10.91 -10.03 1.43
CA ALA A 98 10.00 -9.42 2.40
C ALA A 98 8.59 -10.01 2.37
N GLY A 99 8.30 -10.95 1.44
CA GLY A 99 6.96 -11.51 1.26
C GLY A 99 5.96 -10.50 0.71
N LEU A 100 6.44 -9.46 0.00
CA LEU A 100 5.62 -8.41 -0.58
C LEU A 100 5.44 -8.64 -2.09
N GLU A 101 4.34 -8.13 -2.64
CA GLU A 101 4.14 -8.09 -4.08
C GLU A 101 5.21 -7.22 -4.75
N ARG A 102 5.75 -7.70 -5.87
CA ARG A 102 6.76 -6.96 -6.63
C ARG A 102 6.21 -5.63 -7.12
N PRO A 103 7.04 -4.57 -7.19
CA PRO A 103 6.64 -3.29 -7.77
C PRO A 103 6.18 -3.42 -9.22
N VAL A 104 5.17 -2.63 -9.57
CA VAL A 104 4.65 -2.50 -10.94
C VAL A 104 5.27 -1.27 -11.58
N PHE A 105 5.87 -1.44 -12.75
CA PHE A 105 6.45 -0.36 -13.54
C PHE A 105 5.52 -0.03 -14.70
N LYS A 106 5.33 1.26 -14.96
CA LYS A 106 4.47 1.75 -16.06
C LYS A 106 5.03 3.04 -16.63
N GLU A 107 5.05 3.17 -17.96
CA GLU A 107 5.25 4.47 -18.57
C GLU A 107 3.96 5.30 -18.43
N SER A 108 4.07 6.50 -17.89
CA SER A 108 2.96 7.40 -17.63
C SER A 108 3.42 8.84 -17.76
N GLU A 109 2.66 9.65 -18.49
CA GLU A 109 2.86 11.11 -18.62
C GLU A 109 4.30 11.51 -19.02
N GLY A 110 4.92 10.74 -19.91
CA GLY A 110 6.28 11.01 -20.36
C GLY A 110 7.40 10.65 -19.37
N GLY A 111 7.06 9.91 -18.33
CA GLY A 111 7.96 9.43 -17.31
C GLY A 111 7.76 7.95 -16.97
N LEU A 112 8.47 7.49 -15.97
CA LEU A 112 8.34 6.16 -15.39
C LEU A 112 7.65 6.25 -14.04
N LEU A 113 6.54 5.55 -13.89
CA LEU A 113 5.79 5.36 -12.65
C LEU A 113 6.12 3.98 -12.08
N VAL A 114 6.47 3.94 -10.81
CA VAL A 114 6.67 2.71 -10.03
C VAL A 114 5.64 2.69 -8.91
N THR A 115 4.77 1.68 -8.88
CA THR A 115 3.77 1.48 -7.84
C THR A 115 4.15 0.26 -7.02
N PHE A 116 4.16 0.37 -5.69
CA PHE A 116 4.49 -0.74 -4.79
C PHE A 116 3.65 -0.69 -3.51
N GLY A 117 3.24 -1.87 -3.05
CA GLY A 117 2.44 -2.05 -1.85
C GLY A 117 3.21 -1.65 -0.59
N ARG A 118 2.48 -1.18 0.42
CA ARG A 118 3.02 -0.89 1.75
C ARG A 118 2.76 -2.08 2.66
N ASN A 119 3.82 -2.53 3.32
CA ASN A 119 3.66 -3.42 4.47
C ASN A 119 3.41 -2.57 5.73
N TYR A 120 2.28 -1.86 5.73
CA TYR A 120 1.87 -1.18 6.94
C TYR A 120 1.32 -2.23 7.89
N PRO A 121 1.86 -2.39 9.11
CA PRO A 121 1.22 -3.22 10.11
C PRO A 121 -0.20 -2.68 10.29
N THR A 122 -1.15 -3.39 9.72
CA THR A 122 -2.55 -3.06 9.97
C THR A 122 -2.76 -3.22 11.47
N MET A 123 -3.74 -2.54 12.05
CA MET A 123 -4.07 -2.76 13.47
C MET A 123 -4.32 -4.25 13.80
N LYS A 124 -4.55 -5.09 12.80
CA LYS A 124 -4.60 -6.55 12.92
C LYS A 124 -3.27 -7.13 13.42
N ASP A 125 -2.15 -6.67 12.88
CA ASP A 125 -0.82 -7.18 13.26
C ASP A 125 -0.39 -6.65 14.64
N ALA A 126 -0.83 -5.44 15.00
CA ALA A 126 -0.59 -4.88 16.33
C ALA A 126 -1.42 -5.59 17.42
N VAL A 127 -2.64 -6.02 17.08
CA VAL A 127 -3.52 -6.76 18.02
C VAL A 127 -3.09 -8.24 18.15
N SER A 128 -2.65 -8.89 17.06
CA SER A 128 -2.13 -10.26 17.12
C SER A 128 -0.83 -10.36 17.95
N ASN A 129 0.01 -9.32 17.94
CA ASN A 129 1.21 -9.27 18.80
C ASN A 129 0.92 -8.99 20.29
N ILE A 130 -0.27 -8.50 20.63
CA ILE A 130 -0.70 -8.32 22.03
C ILE A 130 -1.33 -9.62 22.58
N GLN A 131 -1.86 -10.49 21.72
CA GLN A 131 -2.49 -11.75 22.11
C GLN A 131 -1.55 -12.96 22.16
N SER A 132 -0.28 -12.81 21.81
CA SER A 132 0.70 -13.90 21.84
C SER A 132 1.36 -14.16 23.21
N ASP A 133 0.92 -13.47 24.28
CA ASP A 133 1.49 -13.68 25.64
C ASP A 133 0.57 -14.44 26.60
N ASP A 134 -0.56 -14.96 26.16
CA ASP A 134 -1.35 -15.90 26.96
C ASP A 134 -1.82 -17.09 26.09
N GLY A 135 -1.30 -18.24 26.47
CA GLY A 135 -1.40 -19.51 25.77
C GLY A 135 -2.81 -20.09 25.63
N ILE A 136 -2.87 -21.02 24.66
CA ILE A 136 -3.81 -22.14 24.47
C ILE A 136 -5.13 -21.83 23.73
N ASN A 137 -5.35 -22.23 22.50
CA ASN A 137 -5.90 -23.50 22.03
C ASN A 137 -6.48 -23.43 20.61
N ASP A 138 -6.23 -24.49 19.88
CA ASP A 138 -6.83 -25.07 18.69
C ASP A 138 -8.23 -24.61 18.27
N GLY A 139 -8.38 -24.45 16.94
CA GLY A 139 -9.67 -24.50 16.27
C GLY A 139 -9.64 -23.78 14.92
N ILE A 140 -9.45 -24.54 13.84
CA ILE A 140 -9.72 -24.11 12.47
C ILE A 140 -11.15 -23.64 12.37
N ASN A 141 -11.37 -22.33 12.19
CA ASN A 141 -12.61 -21.77 11.68
C ASN A 141 -12.28 -20.57 10.79
N ASP A 142 -12.79 -20.60 9.57
CA ASP A 142 -12.81 -19.51 8.58
C ASP A 142 -13.64 -18.30 9.08
N ASP A 143 -13.30 -17.71 10.23
CA ASP A 143 -13.96 -16.53 10.76
C ASP A 143 -13.14 -15.28 10.42
N ILE A 144 -13.66 -14.49 9.50
CA ILE A 144 -13.19 -13.15 9.19
C ILE A 144 -13.26 -12.33 10.47
N ASN A 145 -12.11 -12.12 11.11
CA ASN A 145 -12.06 -11.39 12.40
C ASN A 145 -12.19 -9.88 12.16
N PHE A 146 -13.35 -9.33 12.52
CA PHE A 146 -13.60 -7.89 12.46
C PHE A 146 -13.05 -7.17 13.69
N THR A 147 -12.39 -6.03 13.47
CA THR A 147 -11.85 -5.19 14.55
C THR A 147 -12.95 -4.69 15.47
N GLN A 148 -12.61 -4.32 16.71
CA GLN A 148 -13.57 -3.72 17.64
C GLN A 148 -14.21 -2.45 17.06
N THR A 149 -13.44 -1.62 16.35
CA THR A 149 -13.98 -0.43 15.68
C THR A 149 -14.98 -0.81 14.59
N GLU A 150 -14.70 -1.83 13.78
CA GLU A 150 -15.65 -2.32 12.77
C GLU A 150 -16.92 -2.90 13.41
N LYS A 151 -16.80 -3.63 14.50
CA LYS A 151 -17.95 -4.13 15.27
C LYS A 151 -18.79 -2.98 15.84
N LEU A 152 -18.15 -1.91 16.35
CA LEU A 152 -18.85 -0.71 16.83
C LEU A 152 -19.58 0.02 15.69
N ILE A 153 -18.93 0.16 14.51
CA ILE A 153 -19.59 0.74 13.33
C ILE A 153 -20.78 -0.11 12.88
N LEU A 154 -20.66 -1.44 12.84
CA LEU A 154 -21.77 -2.34 12.52
C LEU A 154 -22.91 -2.22 13.54
N LYS A 155 -22.63 -2.13 14.84
CA LYS A 155 -23.61 -1.90 15.89
C LYS A 155 -24.33 -0.56 15.71
N ALA A 156 -23.60 0.50 15.37
CA ALA A 156 -24.18 1.83 15.09
C ALA A 156 -25.10 1.80 13.86
N ILE A 157 -24.69 1.12 12.76
CA ILE A 157 -25.54 0.93 11.57
C ILE A 157 -26.81 0.11 11.91
N ASN A 158 -26.68 -0.92 12.75
CA ASN A 158 -27.83 -1.72 13.18
C ASN A 158 -28.82 -0.92 14.02
N ALA A 159 -28.32 -0.03 14.87
CA ALA A 159 -29.17 0.86 15.71
C ALA A 159 -29.83 1.96 14.88
N ASN A 160 -29.11 2.53 13.90
CA ASN A 160 -29.62 3.61 13.05
C ASN A 160 -29.22 3.38 11.58
N LYS A 161 -30.13 2.85 10.77
CA LYS A 161 -29.94 2.58 9.33
C LYS A 161 -29.70 3.84 8.49
N ASN A 162 -30.08 5.02 8.98
CA ASN A 162 -29.86 6.30 8.30
C ASN A 162 -28.59 7.00 8.74
N ILE A 163 -27.77 6.35 9.57
CA ILE A 163 -26.52 6.92 10.08
C ILE A 163 -25.60 7.36 8.93
N THR A 164 -25.06 8.56 9.03
CA THR A 164 -24.14 9.10 8.04
C THR A 164 -22.67 8.84 8.44
N TYR A 165 -21.76 9.04 7.50
CA TYR A 165 -20.32 8.96 7.79
C TYR A 165 -19.90 10.01 8.84
N VAL A 166 -20.51 11.21 8.77
CA VAL A 166 -20.24 12.29 9.73
C VAL A 166 -20.70 11.91 11.14
N ASP A 167 -21.88 11.29 11.26
CA ASP A 167 -22.38 10.80 12.56
C ASP A 167 -21.41 9.75 13.14
N LEU A 168 -20.97 8.79 12.34
CA LEU A 168 -20.02 7.76 12.77
C LEU A 168 -18.67 8.34 13.20
N MET A 169 -18.18 9.34 12.47
CA MET A 169 -16.95 10.04 12.84
C MET A 169 -17.06 10.73 14.18
N ASN A 170 -18.18 11.42 14.42
CA ASN A 170 -18.41 12.15 15.66
C ASN A 170 -18.69 11.20 16.84
N ASP A 171 -19.59 10.23 16.66
CA ASP A 171 -20.03 9.33 17.74
C ASP A 171 -18.92 8.39 18.22
N LEU A 172 -18.06 7.95 17.28
CA LEU A 172 -16.98 7.00 17.58
C LEU A 172 -15.60 7.66 17.66
N SER A 173 -15.50 8.97 17.43
CA SER A 173 -14.24 9.73 17.39
C SER A 173 -13.18 9.11 16.45
N ILE A 174 -13.62 8.70 15.25
CA ILE A 174 -12.79 8.04 14.25
C ILE A 174 -12.67 8.89 12.97
N SER A 175 -11.60 8.65 12.19
CA SER A 175 -11.37 9.39 10.95
C SER A 175 -12.29 8.93 9.81
N GLU A 176 -12.54 9.81 8.84
CA GLU A 176 -13.29 9.49 7.61
C GLU A 176 -12.68 8.30 6.87
N ALA A 177 -11.35 8.22 6.81
CA ALA A 177 -10.63 7.12 6.20
C ALA A 177 -10.97 5.77 6.87
N THR A 178 -11.09 5.76 8.20
CA THR A 178 -11.47 4.57 8.97
C THR A 178 -12.90 4.13 8.64
N VAL A 179 -13.85 5.07 8.59
CA VAL A 179 -15.25 4.79 8.22
C VAL A 179 -15.31 4.24 6.79
N THR A 180 -14.66 4.92 5.84
CA THR A 180 -14.66 4.53 4.42
C THR A 180 -14.10 3.11 4.23
N ARG A 181 -12.99 2.77 4.89
CA ARG A 181 -12.39 1.44 4.84
C ARG A 181 -13.31 0.37 5.43
N ALA A 182 -13.91 0.64 6.59
CA ALA A 182 -14.87 -0.27 7.23
C ALA A 182 -16.05 -0.57 6.29
N PHE A 183 -16.64 0.45 5.69
CA PHE A 183 -17.76 0.27 4.76
C PHE A 183 -17.38 -0.51 3.49
N ARG A 184 -16.15 -0.31 2.97
CA ARG A 184 -15.64 -1.13 1.86
C ARG A 184 -15.55 -2.59 2.29
N ASN A 185 -14.94 -2.87 3.44
CA ASN A 185 -14.82 -4.22 4.00
C ASN A 185 -16.19 -4.88 4.21
N PHE A 186 -17.15 -4.16 4.78
CA PHE A 186 -18.50 -4.68 5.01
C PHE A 186 -19.24 -5.01 3.71
N LYS A 187 -19.12 -4.19 2.67
CA LYS A 187 -19.69 -4.46 1.36
C LYS A 187 -19.06 -5.69 0.70
N THR A 188 -17.73 -5.76 0.69
CA THR A 188 -16.99 -6.89 0.09
C THR A 188 -17.36 -8.20 0.77
N ASN A 189 -17.53 -8.19 2.09
CA ASN A 189 -17.89 -9.39 2.86
C ASN A 189 -19.40 -9.63 2.97
N GLY A 190 -20.22 -8.78 2.34
CA GLY A 190 -21.68 -8.93 2.34
C GLY A 190 -22.34 -8.74 3.70
N LEU A 191 -21.77 -7.91 4.59
CA LEU A 191 -22.32 -7.63 5.93
C LEU A 191 -23.37 -6.54 5.92
N ILE A 192 -23.27 -5.62 4.97
CA ILE A 192 -24.23 -4.54 4.76
C ILE A 192 -24.61 -4.44 3.29
N ILE A 193 -25.83 -4.03 3.05
CA ILE A 193 -26.34 -3.67 1.71
C ILE A 193 -26.94 -2.28 1.74
N ARG A 194 -26.87 -1.58 0.62
CA ARG A 194 -27.52 -0.28 0.50
C ARG A 194 -28.89 -0.45 -0.13
N GLN A 195 -29.93 0.07 0.51
CA GLN A 195 -31.29 0.10 0.02
C GLN A 195 -31.68 1.52 -0.42
N GLY A 196 -32.31 1.64 -1.59
CA GLY A 196 -32.81 2.91 -2.13
C GLY A 196 -31.82 3.67 -3.01
N ALA A 197 -32.22 4.90 -3.42
CA ALA A 197 -31.45 5.73 -4.36
C ALA A 197 -30.24 6.41 -3.69
N ASN A 198 -29.26 6.84 -4.49
CA ASN A 198 -27.97 7.41 -4.02
C ASN A 198 -28.10 8.57 -3.00
N LYS A 199 -29.16 9.39 -3.07
CA LYS A 199 -29.35 10.54 -2.15
C LYS A 199 -30.30 10.26 -0.97
N LYS A 200 -31.13 9.20 -1.03
CA LYS A 200 -32.14 8.86 0.00
C LYS A 200 -32.08 7.39 0.42
N GLY A 201 -30.96 6.71 0.14
CA GLY A 201 -30.77 5.32 0.53
C GLY A 201 -30.27 5.19 1.96
N TYR A 202 -30.59 4.07 2.59
CA TYR A 202 -30.13 3.71 3.92
C TYR A 202 -29.31 2.41 3.90
N TRP A 203 -28.60 2.15 5.00
CA TRP A 203 -27.82 0.93 5.16
C TRP A 203 -28.64 -0.14 5.87
N GLN A 204 -28.59 -1.34 5.36
CA GLN A 204 -29.21 -2.50 5.98
C GLN A 204 -28.14 -3.53 6.30
N ILE A 205 -28.06 -3.95 7.56
CA ILE A 205 -27.20 -5.04 7.98
C ILE A 205 -27.83 -6.38 7.54
N THR A 206 -27.00 -7.28 7.03
CA THR A 206 -27.43 -8.63 6.63
C THR A 206 -27.42 -9.58 7.83
N GLU A 207 -27.99 -10.78 7.68
CA GLU A 207 -27.90 -11.82 8.73
C GLU A 207 -26.43 -12.16 9.05
N LYS A 208 -25.55 -12.20 8.03
CA LYS A 208 -24.12 -12.38 8.23
C LYS A 208 -23.50 -11.25 9.06
N GLY A 209 -23.92 -10.02 8.83
CA GLY A 209 -23.48 -8.86 9.61
C GLY A 209 -23.97 -8.88 11.05
N LYS A 210 -25.19 -9.36 11.30
CA LYS A 210 -25.72 -9.51 12.67
C LYS A 210 -24.93 -10.54 13.47
N ASN A 211 -24.53 -11.65 12.86
CA ASN A 211 -23.73 -12.68 13.50
C ASN A 211 -22.34 -12.16 13.95
N VAL A 212 -21.81 -11.13 13.30
CA VAL A 212 -20.51 -10.52 13.67
C VAL A 212 -20.61 -9.66 14.94
N ILE A 213 -21.81 -9.16 15.26
CA ILE A 213 -22.06 -8.23 16.39
C ILE A 213 -22.83 -8.87 17.55
N SER A 214 -23.25 -10.14 17.36
CA SER A 214 -23.81 -10.96 18.44
C SER A 214 -22.71 -11.41 19.37
#